data_fa7cc75b7efd9d6a6a7bd5caa0a248f2
#
_entry.id   fa7cc75b7efd9d6a6a7bd5caa0a248f2
#
_cell.length_a   1.000
_cell.length_b   1.000
_cell.length_c   1.000
_cell.angle_alpha   90.00
_cell.angle_beta   90.00
_cell.angle_gamma   90.00
#
_symmetry.space_group_name_H-M   'P 1'
#
loop_
_entity.id
_entity.type
_entity.pdbx_description
1 polymer ?
#
loop_
_entity_poly.entity_id
_entity_poly.type
_entity_poly.pdbx_seq_one_letter_code
_entity_poly.pdbx_strand_id
1 'polypeptide(L)'
;MPPPLAASRRVLFAMSSRLFEMLPFGVGRSEGRDRDRYRRAALTIACNVCSSGLAFIVLIASVSWTLPYLGQQRFGVWMTFSSLAATLAMLDFGIGNALLNLVAGARANEDARRIRELITHGVWLLGTVGAICGICLYAALHIFDLRLVFGHSADAADETLVAATLFLVLTCLNIPLGGVKRVCHGLQRGWEQHIVSSIGYLISLPLLYWCCLRQASIPWLLFVTYGIQICMSSCLVVRLNRQGLLGLISGGAHSTMWTDSKKILSMGSLFFGLQVGVMCASGFDALIVAKLLGVTEVAKLAVAQRLFQFLTVGISMLTVPLWGLYADAKARGDTNFLSMTLKLSMLGTGAIATVTSGSIFAASSWLLSKWVGNHLSIPVALLCAVAVMSVVDAFGNAFGIFLNGVGELKSQLVAVCVSCALALSLKFWLVSTFHEVAWVVWSTVIASLVSDYCVYLFLFRKRIFAHLSVFDDKGATSA
;
A
#
# COMPACT_ATOMS: atom_id res chain seq x y z
N MET A 1 16.75 -22.86 35.43
CA MET A 1 16.04 -23.17 34.18
C MET A 1 15.98 -21.88 33.34
N PRO A 2 16.57 -21.80 32.12
CA PRO A 2 16.44 -20.63 31.25
C PRO A 2 15.05 -20.64 30.64
N PRO A 3 14.44 -19.45 30.37
CA PRO A 3 13.05 -19.34 29.95
C PRO A 3 12.86 -19.84 28.49
N PRO A 4 11.69 -20.40 28.15
CA PRO A 4 11.41 -21.05 26.87
C PRO A 4 11.42 -20.14 25.63
N LEU A 5 11.59 -18.82 25.82
CA LEU A 5 11.64 -17.81 24.75
C LEU A 5 12.94 -17.84 23.90
N ALA A 6 14.01 -18.47 24.38
CA ALA A 6 15.28 -18.57 23.63
C ALA A 6 15.25 -19.67 22.56
N ALA A 7 14.47 -20.71 22.77
CA ALA A 7 14.36 -21.85 21.85
C ALA A 7 13.51 -21.47 20.61
N SER A 8 12.41 -20.75 20.78
CA SER A 8 11.56 -20.31 19.66
C SER A 8 12.27 -19.28 18.76
N ARG A 9 13.13 -18.43 19.34
CA ARG A 9 13.99 -17.51 18.56
C ARG A 9 15.01 -18.27 17.71
N ARG A 10 15.59 -19.37 18.22
CA ARG A 10 16.58 -20.19 17.46
C ARG A 10 15.92 -20.97 16.32
N VAL A 11 14.71 -21.48 16.50
CA VAL A 11 13.96 -22.22 15.46
C VAL A 11 13.50 -21.28 14.35
N LEU A 12 12.93 -20.12 14.67
CA LEU A 12 12.59 -19.08 13.69
C LEU A 12 13.85 -18.56 12.96
N PHE A 13 14.97 -18.51 13.67
CA PHE A 13 16.26 -18.11 13.11
C PHE A 13 16.83 -19.12 12.13
N ALA A 14 16.72 -20.43 12.44
CA ALA A 14 17.18 -21.51 11.57
C ALA A 14 16.26 -21.71 10.35
N MET A 15 14.93 -21.53 10.48
CA MET A 15 14.00 -21.56 9.34
C MET A 15 14.24 -20.38 8.40
N SER A 16 14.52 -19.18 8.92
CA SER A 16 14.78 -18.01 8.08
C SER A 16 16.09 -18.13 7.29
N SER A 17 17.13 -18.79 7.83
CA SER A 17 18.40 -19.01 7.11
C SER A 17 18.25 -20.01 5.96
N ARG A 18 17.48 -21.09 6.15
CA ARG A 18 17.25 -22.10 5.10
C ARG A 18 16.32 -21.58 3.99
N LEU A 19 15.29 -20.79 4.34
CA LEU A 19 14.44 -20.11 3.34
C LEU A 19 15.23 -19.09 2.52
N PHE A 20 16.23 -18.44 3.13
CA PHE A 20 17.10 -17.48 2.46
C PHE A 20 18.09 -18.13 1.48
N GLU A 21 18.57 -19.34 1.78
CA GLU A 21 19.42 -20.13 0.88
C GLU A 21 18.65 -20.68 -0.33
N MET A 22 17.33 -20.80 -0.24
CA MET A 22 16.44 -21.26 -1.32
C MET A 22 15.95 -20.13 -2.24
N LEU A 23 16.11 -18.87 -1.85
CA LEU A 23 15.76 -17.76 -2.74
C LEU A 23 16.87 -17.59 -3.81
N PRO A 24 16.52 -17.36 -5.10
CA PRO A 24 17.48 -17.26 -6.20
C PRO A 24 18.36 -16.01 -6.17
N PHE A 25 18.42 -15.35 -5.04
CA PHE A 25 19.31 -14.23 -4.77
C PHE A 25 20.70 -14.76 -4.39
N GLY A 26 21.41 -15.32 -5.38
CA GLY A 26 22.81 -15.67 -5.27
C GLY A 26 23.65 -14.43 -4.99
N VAL A 27 23.66 -13.99 -3.75
CA VAL A 27 24.52 -12.93 -3.26
C VAL A 27 25.93 -13.48 -3.18
N GLY A 28 26.73 -13.23 -4.22
CA GLY A 28 28.18 -13.35 -4.11
C GLY A 28 28.64 -12.59 -2.87
N ARG A 29 29.71 -13.05 -2.24
CA ARG A 29 30.35 -12.57 -1.00
C ARG A 29 30.05 -11.12 -0.65
N SER A 30 28.83 -10.81 -0.18
CA SER A 30 28.46 -9.53 0.36
C SER A 30 28.96 -9.46 1.80
N GLU A 31 29.49 -8.31 2.18
CA GLU A 31 29.84 -8.01 3.55
C GLU A 31 28.67 -8.31 4.48
N GLY A 32 28.91 -8.75 5.71
CA GLY A 32 27.89 -9.23 6.66
C GLY A 32 26.69 -8.27 6.85
N ARG A 33 26.89 -6.99 6.56
CA ARG A 33 25.89 -5.91 6.62
C ARG A 33 24.80 -6.04 5.56
N ASP A 34 25.14 -6.41 4.32
CA ASP A 34 24.18 -6.57 3.23
C ASP A 34 23.34 -7.83 3.45
N ARG A 35 23.94 -8.88 3.96
CA ARG A 35 23.25 -10.11 4.35
C ARG A 35 22.17 -9.82 5.41
N ASP A 36 22.47 -8.96 6.40
CA ASP A 36 21.50 -8.57 7.43
C ASP A 36 20.35 -7.71 6.87
N ARG A 37 20.61 -6.84 5.90
CA ARG A 37 19.58 -6.04 5.20
C ARG A 37 18.61 -6.94 4.42
N TYR A 38 19.15 -7.82 3.56
CA TYR A 38 18.33 -8.75 2.79
C TYR A 38 17.54 -9.71 3.67
N ARG A 39 18.13 -10.17 4.78
CA ARG A 39 17.44 -11.02 5.74
C ARG A 39 16.26 -10.31 6.41
N ARG A 40 16.40 -9.05 6.80
CA ARG A 40 15.28 -8.25 7.35
C ARG A 40 14.20 -8.02 6.31
N ALA A 41 14.57 -7.76 5.06
CA ALA A 41 13.64 -7.65 3.96
C ALA A 41 12.88 -8.96 3.72
N ALA A 42 13.59 -10.09 3.62
CA ALA A 42 12.97 -11.40 3.43
C ALA A 42 12.01 -11.75 4.58
N LEU A 43 12.38 -11.48 5.83
CA LEU A 43 11.49 -11.66 6.98
C LEU A 43 10.25 -10.76 6.87
N THR A 44 10.42 -9.51 6.45
CA THR A 44 9.29 -8.59 6.26
C THR A 44 8.38 -9.07 5.13
N ILE A 45 8.94 -9.56 4.02
CA ILE A 45 8.16 -10.13 2.91
C ILE A 45 7.37 -11.36 3.39
N ALA A 46 8.01 -12.30 4.07
CA ALA A 46 7.35 -13.50 4.57
C ALA A 46 6.20 -13.18 5.54
N CYS A 47 6.43 -12.25 6.49
CA CYS A 47 5.39 -11.80 7.41
C CYS A 47 4.28 -11.03 6.68
N ASN A 48 4.61 -10.26 5.63
CA ASN A 48 3.63 -9.55 4.81
C ASN A 48 2.73 -10.53 4.05
N VAL A 49 3.29 -11.53 3.39
CA VAL A 49 2.52 -12.58 2.70
C VAL A 49 1.58 -13.30 3.67
N CYS A 50 2.07 -13.66 4.85
CA CYS A 50 1.25 -14.31 5.88
C CYS A 50 0.10 -13.39 6.35
N SER A 51 0.39 -12.13 6.68
CA SER A 51 -0.62 -11.19 7.15
C SER A 51 -1.67 -10.86 6.07
N SER A 52 -1.25 -10.75 4.81
CA SER A 52 -2.14 -10.51 3.69
C SER A 52 -3.01 -11.71 3.36
N GLY A 53 -2.46 -12.93 3.48
CA GLY A 53 -3.24 -14.16 3.37
C GLY A 53 -4.34 -14.25 4.43
N LEU A 54 -4.01 -13.94 5.69
CA LEU A 54 -4.99 -13.88 6.78
C LEU A 54 -6.03 -12.76 6.55
N ALA A 55 -5.61 -11.58 6.08
CA ALA A 55 -6.53 -10.50 5.72
C ALA A 55 -7.53 -10.95 4.66
N PHE A 56 -7.06 -11.68 3.65
CA PHE A 56 -7.91 -12.20 2.57
C PHE A 56 -8.91 -13.26 3.09
N ILE A 57 -8.47 -14.14 3.99
CA ILE A 57 -9.37 -15.11 4.63
C ILE A 57 -10.47 -14.36 5.43
N VAL A 58 -10.09 -13.35 6.23
CA VAL A 58 -11.06 -12.52 6.97
C VAL A 58 -12.02 -11.82 6.01
N LEU A 59 -11.54 -11.30 4.89
CA LEU A 59 -12.37 -10.64 3.89
C LEU A 59 -13.42 -11.61 3.30
N ILE A 60 -13.02 -12.80 2.87
CA ILE A 60 -13.92 -13.81 2.33
C ILE A 60 -14.93 -14.26 3.39
N ALA A 61 -14.43 -14.61 4.57
CA ALA A 61 -15.28 -15.05 5.68
C ALA A 61 -16.28 -13.96 6.08
N SER A 62 -15.87 -12.70 6.10
CA SER A 62 -16.72 -11.57 6.44
C SER A 62 -17.92 -11.48 5.50
N VAL A 63 -17.72 -11.61 4.20
CA VAL A 63 -18.83 -11.60 3.22
C VAL A 63 -19.72 -12.83 3.37
N SER A 64 -19.11 -14.03 3.41
CA SER A 64 -19.84 -15.30 3.44
C SER A 64 -20.70 -15.47 4.69
N TRP A 65 -20.24 -14.97 5.84
CA TRP A 65 -20.94 -15.13 7.12
C TRP A 65 -21.91 -14.00 7.42
N THR A 66 -21.66 -12.77 6.93
CA THR A 66 -22.51 -11.62 7.28
C THR A 66 -23.70 -11.46 6.34
N LEU A 67 -23.54 -11.73 5.03
CA LEU A 67 -24.59 -11.56 4.04
C LEU A 67 -25.88 -12.33 4.38
N PRO A 68 -25.84 -13.62 4.84
CA PRO A 68 -27.05 -14.39 5.11
C PRO A 68 -27.95 -13.81 6.20
N TYR A 69 -27.36 -13.19 7.26
CA TYR A 69 -28.16 -12.67 8.36
C TYR A 69 -28.44 -11.16 8.27
N LEU A 70 -27.55 -10.39 7.65
CA LEU A 70 -27.76 -8.94 7.47
C LEU A 70 -28.84 -8.65 6.42
N GLY A 71 -29.00 -9.54 5.44
CA GLY A 71 -29.80 -9.27 4.25
C GLY A 71 -29.17 -8.19 3.36
N GLN A 72 -29.77 -7.97 2.17
CA GLN A 72 -29.15 -7.11 1.13
C GLN A 72 -28.97 -5.66 1.58
N GLN A 73 -29.92 -5.06 2.29
CA GLN A 73 -29.88 -3.65 2.67
C GLN A 73 -28.78 -3.35 3.72
N ARG A 74 -28.82 -4.06 4.85
CA ARG A 74 -27.83 -3.86 5.93
C ARG A 74 -26.42 -4.27 5.50
N PHE A 75 -26.31 -5.32 4.67
CA PHE A 75 -25.04 -5.70 4.05
C PHE A 75 -24.52 -4.60 3.13
N GLY A 76 -25.37 -3.93 2.35
CA GLY A 76 -25.02 -2.78 1.53
C GLY A 76 -24.44 -1.62 2.36
N VAL A 77 -25.05 -1.30 3.50
CA VAL A 77 -24.54 -0.28 4.44
C VAL A 77 -23.15 -0.66 4.94
N TRP A 78 -22.95 -1.91 5.37
CA TRP A 78 -21.64 -2.39 5.84
C TRP A 78 -20.56 -2.36 4.74
N MET A 79 -20.92 -2.75 3.50
CA MET A 79 -20.00 -2.67 2.34
C MET A 79 -19.63 -1.21 1.98
N THR A 80 -20.56 -0.27 2.17
CA THR A 80 -20.28 1.16 1.98
C THR A 80 -19.20 1.64 2.95
N PHE A 81 -19.26 1.28 4.23
CA PHE A 81 -18.19 1.57 5.18
C PHE A 81 -16.85 0.94 4.77
N SER A 82 -16.88 -0.28 4.24
CA SER A 82 -15.67 -0.97 3.78
C SER A 82 -15.02 -0.25 2.59
N SER A 83 -15.81 0.26 1.65
CA SER A 83 -15.29 1.03 0.51
C SER A 83 -14.81 2.41 0.92
N LEU A 84 -15.50 3.07 1.86
CA LEU A 84 -15.05 4.33 2.45
C LEU A 84 -13.72 4.18 3.19
N ALA A 85 -13.50 3.06 3.90
CA ALA A 85 -12.24 2.80 4.58
C ALA A 85 -11.04 2.81 3.61
N ALA A 86 -11.19 2.23 2.42
CA ALA A 86 -10.15 2.24 1.39
C ALA A 86 -9.84 3.66 0.89
N THR A 87 -10.87 4.49 0.69
CA THR A 87 -10.72 5.88 0.25
C THR A 87 -10.11 6.76 1.35
N LEU A 88 -10.58 6.61 2.59
CA LEU A 88 -10.10 7.39 3.73
C LEU A 88 -8.69 7.00 4.20
N ALA A 89 -8.14 5.88 3.72
CA ALA A 89 -6.74 5.53 3.95
C ALA A 89 -5.74 6.56 3.39
N MET A 90 -6.19 7.43 2.46
CA MET A 90 -5.37 8.52 1.90
C MET A 90 -5.36 9.79 2.77
N LEU A 91 -6.14 9.86 3.84
CA LEU A 91 -6.22 11.02 4.74
C LEU A 91 -4.96 11.28 5.57
N ASP A 92 -3.94 10.44 5.45
CA ASP A 92 -2.60 10.71 6.01
C ASP A 92 -1.83 11.77 5.20
N PHE A 93 -2.36 12.22 4.05
CA PHE A 93 -1.77 13.19 3.13
C PHE A 93 -0.31 12.87 2.79
N GLY A 94 0.05 11.59 2.73
CA GLY A 94 1.41 11.10 2.43
C GLY A 94 2.43 11.32 3.55
N ILE A 95 2.01 11.84 4.70
CA ILE A 95 2.87 12.09 5.88
C ILE A 95 3.54 10.81 6.35
N GLY A 96 2.81 9.69 6.36
CA GLY A 96 3.37 8.39 6.72
C GLY A 96 4.54 7.97 5.83
N ASN A 97 4.42 8.19 4.53
CA ASN A 97 5.47 7.89 3.56
C ASN A 97 6.70 8.82 3.72
N ALA A 98 6.47 10.11 4.01
CA ALA A 98 7.54 11.04 4.33
C ALA A 98 8.31 10.62 5.59
N LEU A 99 7.60 10.18 6.63
CA LEU A 99 8.22 9.67 7.86
C LEU A 99 9.08 8.43 7.61
N LEU A 100 8.61 7.49 6.77
CA LEU A 100 9.39 6.31 6.39
C LEU A 100 10.76 6.73 5.85
N ASN A 101 10.81 7.67 4.89
CA ASN A 101 12.06 8.13 4.26
C ASN A 101 12.96 8.87 5.24
N LEU A 102 12.40 9.79 6.04
CA LEU A 102 13.17 10.59 6.99
C LEU A 102 13.77 9.73 8.11
N VAL A 103 12.98 8.78 8.63
CA VAL A 103 13.42 7.84 9.67
C VAL A 103 14.47 6.87 9.12
N ALA A 104 14.32 6.38 7.88
CA ALA A 104 15.31 5.52 7.25
C ALA A 104 16.65 6.27 7.06
N GLY A 105 16.59 7.55 6.67
CA GLY A 105 17.79 8.40 6.56
C GLY A 105 18.47 8.65 7.91
N ALA A 106 17.72 8.98 8.95
CA ALA A 106 18.27 9.18 10.29
C ALA A 106 18.87 7.88 10.87
N ARG A 107 18.24 6.74 10.58
CA ARG A 107 18.76 5.42 10.96
C ARG A 107 20.08 5.08 10.25
N ALA A 108 20.18 5.43 8.98
CA ALA A 108 21.42 5.20 8.22
C ALA A 108 22.63 5.92 8.82
N ASN A 109 22.39 7.12 9.40
CA ASN A 109 23.39 7.94 10.08
C ASN A 109 23.57 7.56 11.57
N GLU A 110 22.86 6.53 12.05
CA GLU A 110 22.90 6.06 13.44
C GLU A 110 22.51 7.13 14.48
N ASP A 111 21.77 8.17 14.06
CA ASP A 111 21.33 9.28 14.90
C ASP A 111 20.04 8.91 15.67
N ALA A 112 20.22 8.29 16.82
CA ALA A 112 19.09 7.85 17.67
C ALA A 112 18.24 9.03 18.18
N ARG A 113 18.86 10.20 18.43
CA ARG A 113 18.15 11.41 18.86
C ARG A 113 17.24 11.89 17.73
N ARG A 114 17.76 11.97 16.53
CA ARG A 114 17.02 12.41 15.34
C ARG A 114 15.88 11.48 14.99
N ILE A 115 16.07 10.16 15.10
CA ILE A 115 15.02 9.16 14.93
C ILE A 115 13.87 9.44 15.90
N ARG A 116 14.17 9.64 17.19
CA ARG A 116 13.16 9.91 18.22
C ARG A 116 12.38 11.20 17.94
N GLU A 117 13.08 12.29 17.59
CA GLU A 117 12.46 13.57 17.25
C GLU A 117 11.49 13.42 16.07
N LEU A 118 11.94 12.82 14.96
CA LEU A 118 11.12 12.62 13.77
C LEU A 118 9.87 11.76 14.03
N ILE A 119 10.03 10.67 14.78
CA ILE A 119 8.89 9.80 15.12
C ILE A 119 7.89 10.57 15.98
N THR A 120 8.36 11.27 17.00
CA THR A 120 7.51 12.03 17.92
C THR A 120 6.75 13.13 17.18
N HIS A 121 7.46 13.98 16.43
CA HIS A 121 6.85 15.09 15.68
C HIS A 121 5.88 14.58 14.61
N GLY A 122 6.24 13.49 13.92
CA GLY A 122 5.38 12.90 12.89
C GLY A 122 4.10 12.28 13.46
N VAL A 123 4.17 11.59 14.60
CA VAL A 123 2.97 11.04 15.26
C VAL A 123 2.06 12.15 15.77
N TRP A 124 2.62 13.22 16.36
CA TRP A 124 1.84 14.40 16.75
C TRP A 124 1.18 15.08 15.56
N LEU A 125 1.92 15.27 14.44
CA LEU A 125 1.37 15.86 13.22
C LEU A 125 0.23 15.01 12.65
N LEU A 126 0.38 13.70 12.58
CA LEU A 126 -0.69 12.79 12.14
C LEU A 126 -1.86 12.75 13.11
N GLY A 127 -1.60 12.90 14.42
CA GLY A 127 -2.64 13.03 15.43
C GLY A 127 -3.47 14.30 15.24
N THR A 128 -2.83 15.45 14.97
CA THR A 128 -3.53 16.71 14.65
C THR A 128 -4.32 16.63 13.35
N VAL A 129 -3.75 16.02 12.30
CA VAL A 129 -4.46 15.77 11.05
C VAL A 129 -5.68 14.87 11.29
N GLY A 130 -5.51 13.78 12.04
CA GLY A 130 -6.60 12.87 12.40
C GLY A 130 -7.71 13.59 13.18
N ALA A 131 -7.36 14.46 14.12
CA ALA A 131 -8.34 15.26 14.87
C ALA A 131 -9.10 16.25 13.97
N ILE A 132 -8.40 16.98 13.09
CA ILE A 132 -9.01 17.92 12.14
C ILE A 132 -9.94 17.16 11.19
N CYS A 133 -9.48 16.08 10.58
CA CYS A 133 -10.32 15.24 9.71
C CYS A 133 -11.53 14.70 10.47
N GLY A 134 -11.35 14.31 11.74
CA GLY A 134 -12.44 13.85 12.60
C GLY A 134 -13.51 14.90 12.82
N ILE A 135 -13.10 16.13 13.15
CA ILE A 135 -14.02 17.26 13.33
C ILE A 135 -14.76 17.56 12.04
N CYS A 136 -14.04 17.63 10.89
CA CYS A 136 -14.64 17.90 9.58
C CYS A 136 -15.65 16.80 9.17
N LEU A 137 -15.28 15.53 9.34
CA LEU A 137 -16.15 14.41 9.01
C LEU A 137 -17.35 14.32 9.96
N TYR A 138 -17.14 14.59 11.25
CA TYR A 138 -18.23 14.64 12.22
C TYR A 138 -19.22 15.75 11.90
N ALA A 139 -18.73 16.95 11.58
CA ALA A 139 -19.57 18.06 11.12
C ALA A 139 -20.33 17.67 9.84
N ALA A 140 -19.66 17.01 8.89
CA ALA A 140 -20.29 16.52 7.67
C ALA A 140 -21.43 15.52 7.94
N LEU A 141 -21.26 14.62 8.91
CA LEU A 141 -22.33 13.67 9.31
C LEU A 141 -23.60 14.37 9.85
N HIS A 142 -23.46 15.59 10.41
CA HIS A 142 -24.59 16.36 10.94
C HIS A 142 -25.16 17.36 9.95
N ILE A 143 -24.37 17.79 8.95
CA ILE A 143 -24.81 18.74 7.91
C ILE A 143 -25.46 18.00 6.74
N PHE A 144 -24.93 16.85 6.36
CA PHE A 144 -25.44 16.06 5.24
C PHE A 144 -26.37 14.96 5.74
N ASP A 145 -27.52 14.82 5.08
CA ASP A 145 -28.44 13.72 5.38
C ASP A 145 -27.76 12.37 5.03
N LEU A 146 -27.56 11.53 6.04
CA LEU A 146 -27.01 10.17 5.86
C LEU A 146 -27.81 9.32 4.86
N ARG A 147 -29.08 9.65 4.65
CA ARG A 147 -29.95 8.96 3.67
C ARG A 147 -29.45 9.12 2.23
N LEU A 148 -28.75 10.22 1.94
CA LEU A 148 -28.14 10.43 0.61
C LEU A 148 -26.99 9.46 0.33
N VAL A 149 -26.28 9.02 1.39
CA VAL A 149 -25.12 8.12 1.27
C VAL A 149 -25.54 6.66 1.42
N PHE A 150 -26.46 6.36 2.35
CA PHE A 150 -26.81 4.99 2.76
C PHE A 150 -28.20 4.52 2.31
N GLY A 151 -28.99 5.38 1.65
CA GLY A 151 -30.33 5.05 1.14
C GLY A 151 -31.45 5.20 2.19
N HIS A 152 -32.69 4.97 1.75
CA HIS A 152 -33.92 5.35 2.47
C HIS A 152 -34.43 4.32 3.50
N SER A 153 -33.65 3.42 4.03
CA SER A 153 -34.13 2.45 5.03
C SER A 153 -34.29 3.11 6.43
N ALA A 154 -35.52 3.56 6.73
CA ALA A 154 -35.85 4.29 7.96
C ALA A 154 -35.62 3.47 9.24
N ASP A 155 -35.79 2.15 9.21
CA ASP A 155 -35.72 1.28 10.39
C ASP A 155 -34.29 1.03 10.91
N ALA A 156 -33.26 1.42 10.16
CA ALA A 156 -31.86 1.24 10.55
C ALA A 156 -31.11 2.60 10.75
N ALA A 157 -31.83 3.72 10.82
CA ALA A 157 -31.21 5.04 10.89
C ALA A 157 -30.32 5.20 12.13
N ASP A 158 -30.79 4.77 13.29
CA ASP A 158 -30.03 4.86 14.55
C ASP A 158 -28.80 3.94 14.55
N GLU A 159 -28.97 2.70 14.07
CA GLU A 159 -27.85 1.76 13.93
C GLU A 159 -26.78 2.29 12.94
N THR A 160 -27.23 2.90 11.82
CA THR A 160 -26.34 3.47 10.82
C THR A 160 -25.59 4.69 11.36
N LEU A 161 -26.23 5.53 12.18
CA LEU A 161 -25.58 6.69 12.80
C LEU A 161 -24.50 6.24 13.80
N VAL A 162 -24.82 5.25 14.65
CA VAL A 162 -23.85 4.67 15.59
C VAL A 162 -22.68 4.03 14.84
N ALA A 163 -22.96 3.28 13.76
CA ALA A 163 -21.95 2.68 12.91
C ALA A 163 -21.06 3.74 12.23
N ALA A 164 -21.64 4.82 11.71
CA ALA A 164 -20.93 5.93 11.10
C ALA A 164 -20.03 6.66 12.09
N THR A 165 -20.52 6.95 13.29
CA THR A 165 -19.76 7.59 14.34
C THR A 165 -18.59 6.71 14.81
N LEU A 166 -18.82 5.42 15.04
CA LEU A 166 -17.77 4.47 15.38
C LEU A 166 -16.72 4.37 14.26
N PHE A 167 -17.17 4.24 13.01
CA PHE A 167 -16.28 4.16 11.84
C PHE A 167 -15.41 5.41 11.71
N LEU A 168 -15.97 6.60 11.95
CA LEU A 168 -15.25 7.86 11.96
C LEU A 168 -14.16 7.86 13.04
N VAL A 169 -14.50 7.49 14.28
CA VAL A 169 -13.52 7.39 15.37
C VAL A 169 -12.40 6.42 15.04
N LEU A 170 -12.74 5.23 14.53
CA LEU A 170 -11.76 4.24 14.11
C LEU A 170 -10.85 4.78 12.98
N THR A 171 -11.40 5.47 12.00
CA THR A 171 -10.63 6.08 10.91
C THR A 171 -9.65 7.13 11.43
N CYS A 172 -10.11 8.03 12.30
CA CYS A 172 -9.25 9.07 12.87
C CYS A 172 -8.11 8.49 13.71
N LEU A 173 -8.36 7.44 14.50
CA LEU A 173 -7.33 6.72 15.23
C LEU A 173 -6.36 5.97 14.31
N ASN A 174 -6.84 5.48 13.15
CA ASN A 174 -5.97 4.77 12.21
C ASN A 174 -4.95 5.68 11.52
N ILE A 175 -5.20 7.00 11.39
CA ILE A 175 -4.28 7.95 10.75
C ILE A 175 -2.90 7.98 11.46
N PRO A 176 -2.79 8.29 12.75
CA PRO A 176 -1.49 8.27 13.45
C PRO A 176 -0.89 6.86 13.54
N LEU A 177 -1.71 5.82 13.70
CA LEU A 177 -1.25 4.43 13.74
C LEU A 177 -0.69 3.97 12.38
N GLY A 178 -1.25 4.45 11.27
CA GLY A 178 -0.72 4.26 9.93
C GLY A 178 0.70 4.82 9.80
N GLY A 179 0.95 6.01 10.34
CA GLY A 179 2.29 6.58 10.42
C GLY A 179 3.27 5.73 11.21
N VAL A 180 2.84 5.19 12.36
CA VAL A 180 3.67 4.28 13.17
C VAL A 180 4.02 3.00 12.39
N LYS A 181 3.09 2.45 11.63
CA LYS A 181 3.36 1.30 10.72
C LYS A 181 4.43 1.66 9.68
N ARG A 182 4.36 2.85 9.08
CA ARG A 182 5.37 3.33 8.13
C ARG A 182 6.74 3.55 8.79
N VAL A 183 6.77 4.05 10.01
CA VAL A 183 8.00 4.16 10.82
C VAL A 183 8.68 2.80 11.02
N CYS A 184 7.92 1.74 11.29
CA CYS A 184 8.48 0.38 11.40
C CYS A 184 9.19 -0.05 10.09
N HIS A 185 8.66 0.30 8.92
CA HIS A 185 9.32 0.08 7.65
C HIS A 185 10.61 0.92 7.51
N GLY A 186 10.60 2.20 7.88
CA GLY A 186 11.78 3.07 7.89
C GLY A 186 12.89 2.55 8.82
N LEU A 187 12.51 1.96 9.95
CA LEU A 187 13.43 1.29 10.87
C LEU A 187 13.89 -0.09 10.37
N GLN A 188 13.48 -0.53 9.17
CA GLN A 188 13.69 -1.90 8.65
C GLN A 188 13.16 -3.00 9.59
N ARG A 189 12.07 -2.71 10.29
CA ARG A 189 11.37 -3.59 11.23
C ARG A 189 9.92 -3.82 10.81
N GLY A 190 9.62 -3.75 9.52
CA GLY A 190 8.29 -3.93 8.96
C GLY A 190 7.65 -5.27 9.33
N TRP A 191 8.46 -6.32 9.57
CA TRP A 191 7.98 -7.61 10.05
C TRP A 191 7.19 -7.52 11.38
N GLU A 192 7.52 -6.59 12.27
CA GLU A 192 6.80 -6.38 13.54
C GLU A 192 5.36 -5.95 13.31
N GLN A 193 5.15 -5.01 12.40
CA GLN A 193 3.83 -4.55 12.01
C GLN A 193 3.01 -5.70 11.41
N HIS A 194 3.60 -6.52 10.54
CA HIS A 194 2.89 -7.65 9.92
C HIS A 194 2.55 -8.75 10.92
N ILE A 195 3.42 -9.05 11.90
CA ILE A 195 3.09 -9.98 13.00
C ILE A 195 1.91 -9.46 13.81
N VAL A 196 1.95 -8.18 14.21
CA VAL A 196 0.86 -7.57 14.99
C VAL A 196 -0.46 -7.59 14.21
N SER A 197 -0.42 -7.30 12.90
CA SER A 197 -1.60 -7.39 12.03
C SER A 197 -2.10 -8.84 11.90
N SER A 198 -1.20 -9.82 11.76
CA SER A 198 -1.57 -11.25 11.70
C SER A 198 -2.30 -11.71 12.96
N ILE A 199 -1.79 -11.32 14.13
CA ILE A 199 -2.46 -11.62 15.42
C ILE A 199 -3.85 -10.97 15.44
N GLY A 200 -3.97 -9.73 14.97
CA GLY A 200 -5.26 -9.04 14.84
C GLY A 200 -6.25 -9.80 13.96
N TYR A 201 -5.83 -10.30 12.79
CA TYR A 201 -6.69 -11.10 11.92
C TYR A 201 -7.08 -12.45 12.54
N LEU A 202 -6.15 -13.13 13.23
CA LEU A 202 -6.43 -14.38 13.93
C LEU A 202 -7.45 -14.17 15.07
N ILE A 203 -7.45 -13.03 15.74
CA ILE A 203 -8.46 -12.67 16.76
C ILE A 203 -9.77 -12.26 16.10
N SER A 204 -9.71 -11.49 15.01
CA SER A 204 -10.90 -11.00 14.31
C SER A 204 -11.73 -12.14 13.73
N LEU A 205 -11.11 -13.20 13.22
CA LEU A 205 -11.80 -14.30 12.54
C LEU A 205 -12.83 -15.03 13.45
N PRO A 206 -12.44 -15.57 14.62
CA PRO A 206 -13.40 -16.22 15.52
C PRO A 206 -14.42 -15.24 16.12
N LEU A 207 -14.03 -14.00 16.38
CA LEU A 207 -14.96 -12.99 16.88
C LEU A 207 -15.99 -12.59 15.81
N LEU A 208 -15.60 -12.51 14.55
CA LEU A 208 -16.52 -12.28 13.45
C LEU A 208 -17.53 -13.41 13.33
N TYR A 209 -17.08 -14.67 13.41
CA TYR A 209 -17.97 -15.82 13.42
C TYR A 209 -18.95 -15.79 14.59
N TRP A 210 -18.47 -15.47 15.79
CA TRP A 210 -19.31 -15.31 16.99
C TRP A 210 -20.34 -14.18 16.83
N CYS A 211 -19.94 -13.02 16.26
CA CYS A 211 -20.87 -11.92 15.96
C CYS A 211 -21.96 -12.37 14.98
N CYS A 212 -21.62 -13.16 13.97
CA CYS A 212 -22.60 -13.69 13.03
C CYS A 212 -23.58 -14.66 13.69
N LEU A 213 -23.12 -15.56 14.58
CA LEU A 213 -23.98 -16.46 15.35
C LEU A 213 -24.95 -15.70 16.26
N ARG A 214 -24.53 -14.55 16.81
CA ARG A 214 -25.34 -13.69 17.69
C ARG A 214 -26.15 -12.65 16.91
N GLN A 215 -26.09 -12.63 15.58
CA GLN A 215 -26.73 -11.64 14.72
C GLN A 215 -26.42 -10.20 15.15
N ALA A 216 -25.13 -9.95 15.45
CA ALA A 216 -24.68 -8.68 15.98
C ALA A 216 -24.94 -7.51 15.02
N SER A 217 -25.08 -6.31 15.56
CA SER A 217 -25.30 -5.08 14.80
C SER A 217 -24.06 -4.65 14.01
N ILE A 218 -24.26 -3.81 12.98
CA ILE A 218 -23.18 -3.29 12.09
C ILE A 218 -22.02 -2.66 12.87
N PRO A 219 -22.23 -1.85 13.94
CA PRO A 219 -21.13 -1.33 14.76
C PRO A 219 -20.18 -2.41 15.30
N TRP A 220 -20.71 -3.54 15.76
CA TRP A 220 -19.89 -4.66 16.24
C TRP A 220 -19.05 -5.28 15.13
N LEU A 221 -19.62 -5.42 13.93
CA LEU A 221 -18.86 -5.92 12.76
C LEU A 221 -17.72 -4.96 12.38
N LEU A 222 -17.96 -3.64 12.41
CA LEU A 222 -16.94 -2.63 12.18
C LEU A 222 -15.86 -2.68 13.24
N PHE A 223 -16.22 -2.85 14.51
CA PHE A 223 -15.24 -2.97 15.60
C PHE A 223 -14.39 -4.24 15.43
N VAL A 224 -14.99 -5.38 15.10
CA VAL A 224 -14.26 -6.63 14.93
C VAL A 224 -13.33 -6.57 13.71
N THR A 225 -13.76 -5.96 12.60
CA THR A 225 -12.96 -5.92 11.36
C THR A 225 -11.88 -4.82 11.40
N TYR A 226 -12.18 -3.63 11.91
CA TYR A 226 -11.26 -2.48 11.92
C TYR A 226 -10.74 -2.15 13.31
N GLY A 227 -11.60 -2.19 14.33
CA GLY A 227 -11.24 -1.82 15.72
C GLY A 227 -10.17 -2.73 16.31
N ILE A 228 -10.26 -4.04 16.12
CA ILE A 228 -9.23 -5.00 16.57
C ILE A 228 -7.88 -4.69 15.94
N GLN A 229 -7.84 -4.36 14.65
CA GLN A 229 -6.60 -3.99 13.96
C GLN A 229 -5.99 -2.70 14.53
N ILE A 230 -6.83 -1.75 14.94
CA ILE A 230 -6.41 -0.51 15.62
C ILE A 230 -5.87 -0.81 17.02
N CYS A 231 -6.58 -1.62 17.81
CA CYS A 231 -6.11 -2.05 19.12
C CYS A 231 -4.76 -2.77 19.04
N MET A 232 -4.61 -3.67 18.09
CA MET A 232 -3.35 -4.39 17.89
C MET A 232 -2.24 -3.46 17.40
N SER A 233 -2.54 -2.49 16.51
CA SER A 233 -1.56 -1.50 16.05
C SER A 233 -1.11 -0.57 17.18
N SER A 234 -1.95 -0.30 18.18
CA SER A 234 -1.58 0.47 19.37
C SER A 234 -0.48 -0.22 20.20
N CYS A 235 -0.36 -1.55 20.12
CA CYS A 235 0.76 -2.27 20.73
C CYS A 235 2.12 -1.86 20.14
N LEU A 236 2.18 -1.45 18.86
CA LEU A 236 3.40 -0.93 18.24
C LEU A 236 3.81 0.41 18.87
N VAL A 237 2.83 1.28 19.15
CA VAL A 237 3.06 2.57 19.83
C VAL A 237 3.67 2.32 21.22
N VAL A 238 3.04 1.44 22.01
CA VAL A 238 3.54 1.06 23.33
C VAL A 238 4.96 0.50 23.27
N ARG A 239 5.22 -0.35 22.27
CA ARG A 239 6.54 -0.95 22.07
C ARG A 239 7.60 0.09 21.71
N LEU A 240 7.32 1.01 20.76
CA LEU A 240 8.24 2.09 20.38
C LEU A 240 8.50 3.03 21.57
N ASN A 241 7.46 3.32 22.37
CA ASN A 241 7.60 4.12 23.58
C ASN A 241 8.51 3.44 24.63
N ARG A 242 8.32 2.14 24.88
CA ARG A 242 9.18 1.36 25.81
C ARG A 242 10.63 1.27 25.34
N GLN A 243 10.88 1.41 24.04
CA GLN A 243 12.24 1.44 23.47
C GLN A 243 12.85 2.85 23.49
N GLY A 244 12.14 3.85 24.02
CA GLY A 244 12.59 5.25 24.06
C GLY A 244 12.61 5.93 22.69
N LEU A 245 12.00 5.32 21.66
CA LEU A 245 11.91 5.87 20.31
C LEU A 245 10.74 6.85 20.13
N LEU A 246 9.81 6.89 21.08
CA LEU A 246 8.70 7.84 21.10
C LEU A 246 8.83 8.73 22.34
N GLY A 247 8.84 10.03 22.14
CA GLY A 247 8.98 11.00 23.22
C GLY A 247 7.65 11.67 23.60
N LEU A 248 6.55 10.92 23.73
CA LEU A 248 5.20 11.45 23.93
C LEU A 248 5.06 12.36 25.18
N ILE A 249 6.00 12.30 26.13
CA ILE A 249 5.90 13.00 27.43
C ILE A 249 7.11 13.92 27.71
N SER A 250 8.16 13.93 26.91
CA SER A 250 9.35 14.76 27.21
C SER A 250 9.28 16.14 26.56
N GLY A 251 9.05 17.17 27.37
CA GLY A 251 8.86 18.57 26.97
C GLY A 251 10.07 19.30 26.34
N GLY A 252 11.10 18.59 25.84
CA GLY A 252 12.31 19.20 25.29
C GLY A 252 12.35 19.39 23.77
N ALA A 253 11.34 18.95 23.03
CA ALA A 253 11.40 18.87 21.57
C ALA A 253 10.73 20.05 20.83
N HIS A 254 10.31 21.11 21.51
CA HIS A 254 9.52 22.18 20.88
C HIS A 254 10.29 23.05 19.85
N SER A 255 11.60 23.22 20.00
CA SER A 255 12.38 24.13 19.13
C SER A 255 12.50 23.67 17.69
N THR A 256 12.51 22.35 17.44
CA THR A 256 12.68 21.78 16.08
C THR A 256 11.36 21.29 15.48
N MET A 257 10.28 21.23 16.27
CA MET A 257 8.99 20.67 15.87
C MET A 257 8.42 21.35 14.61
N TRP A 258 8.45 22.67 14.54
CA TRP A 258 7.96 23.43 13.39
C TRP A 258 8.75 23.11 12.12
N THR A 259 10.08 23.11 12.22
CA THR A 259 10.97 22.82 11.09
C THR A 259 10.77 21.39 10.58
N ASP A 260 10.62 20.44 11.49
CA ASP A 260 10.36 19.05 11.15
C ASP A 260 8.98 18.86 10.53
N SER A 261 7.95 19.44 11.11
CA SER A 261 6.59 19.41 10.56
C SER A 261 6.54 19.99 9.14
N LYS A 262 7.22 21.12 8.90
CA LYS A 262 7.32 21.71 7.56
C LYS A 262 8.02 20.78 6.57
N LYS A 263 9.10 20.11 6.99
CA LYS A 263 9.84 19.15 6.15
C LYS A 263 8.98 17.91 5.85
N ILE A 264 8.31 17.37 6.88
CA ILE A 264 7.42 16.21 6.75
C ILE A 264 6.23 16.55 5.83
N LEU A 265 5.59 17.71 6.00
CA LEU A 265 4.48 18.17 5.16
C LEU A 265 4.91 18.42 3.71
N SER A 266 6.06 19.06 3.50
CA SER A 266 6.59 19.31 2.15
C SER A 266 6.88 18.02 1.39
N MET A 267 7.43 17.00 2.05
CA MET A 267 7.63 15.68 1.46
C MET A 267 6.31 14.91 1.34
N GLY A 268 5.46 15.00 2.35
CA GLY A 268 4.15 14.36 2.39
C GLY A 268 3.24 14.83 1.25
N SER A 269 3.22 16.14 0.97
CA SER A 269 2.42 16.70 -0.14
C SER A 269 2.83 16.14 -1.51
N LEU A 270 4.11 15.85 -1.73
CA LEU A 270 4.57 15.18 -2.95
C LEU A 270 4.05 13.74 -3.02
N PHE A 271 4.11 12.99 -1.91
CA PHE A 271 3.53 11.64 -1.86
C PHE A 271 2.02 11.66 -2.04
N PHE A 272 1.34 12.62 -1.44
CA PHE A 272 -0.10 12.80 -1.64
C PHE A 272 -0.44 13.10 -3.11
N GLY A 273 0.32 14.00 -3.75
CA GLY A 273 0.17 14.27 -5.17
C GLY A 273 0.35 13.03 -6.04
N LEU A 274 1.33 12.17 -5.71
CA LEU A 274 1.51 10.88 -6.39
C LEU A 274 0.30 9.95 -6.22
N GLN A 275 -0.24 9.84 -5.01
CA GLN A 275 -1.42 9.01 -4.73
C GLN A 275 -2.65 9.51 -5.51
N VAL A 276 -2.90 10.82 -5.49
CA VAL A 276 -3.99 11.44 -6.25
C VAL A 276 -3.80 11.24 -7.75
N GLY A 277 -2.58 11.41 -8.28
CA GLY A 277 -2.28 11.20 -9.69
C GLY A 277 -2.57 9.78 -10.16
N VAL A 278 -2.13 8.77 -9.39
CA VAL A 278 -2.42 7.35 -9.67
C VAL A 278 -3.94 7.08 -9.60
N MET A 279 -4.63 7.62 -8.59
CA MET A 279 -6.08 7.49 -8.46
C MET A 279 -6.80 8.13 -9.66
N CYS A 280 -6.37 9.29 -10.14
CA CYS A 280 -6.95 9.93 -11.31
C CYS A 280 -6.67 9.15 -12.60
N ALA A 281 -5.51 8.55 -12.74
CA ALA A 281 -5.16 7.80 -13.94
C ALA A 281 -6.02 6.55 -14.16
N SER A 282 -6.38 5.83 -13.09
CA SER A 282 -7.14 4.56 -13.15
C SER A 282 -8.54 4.63 -12.53
N GLY A 283 -8.79 5.55 -11.60
CA GLY A 283 -10.06 5.63 -10.88
C GLY A 283 -11.24 6.08 -11.72
N PHE A 284 -11.01 6.79 -12.83
CA PHE A 284 -12.05 7.25 -13.74
C PHE A 284 -12.42 6.25 -14.83
N ASP A 285 -11.76 5.11 -14.93
CA ASP A 285 -11.98 4.10 -15.98
C ASP A 285 -13.44 3.65 -16.05
N ALA A 286 -14.01 3.29 -14.90
CA ALA A 286 -15.40 2.85 -14.82
C ALA A 286 -16.38 3.96 -15.23
N LEU A 287 -16.12 5.22 -14.86
CA LEU A 287 -16.97 6.36 -15.23
C LEU A 287 -16.90 6.66 -16.73
N ILE A 288 -15.72 6.60 -17.31
CA ILE A 288 -15.52 6.83 -18.77
C ILE A 288 -16.23 5.73 -19.56
N VAL A 289 -16.06 4.46 -19.15
CA VAL A 289 -16.72 3.33 -19.79
C VAL A 289 -18.24 3.43 -19.64
N ALA A 290 -18.74 3.71 -18.43
CA ALA A 290 -20.18 3.86 -18.19
C ALA A 290 -20.81 4.95 -19.08
N LYS A 291 -20.11 6.08 -19.23
CA LYS A 291 -20.60 7.23 -20.02
C LYS A 291 -20.54 6.97 -21.53
N LEU A 292 -19.48 6.34 -22.03
CA LEU A 292 -19.24 6.20 -23.48
C LEU A 292 -19.77 4.89 -24.06
N LEU A 293 -19.74 3.80 -23.28
CA LEU A 293 -20.04 2.44 -23.77
C LEU A 293 -21.23 1.80 -23.03
N GLY A 294 -21.61 2.34 -21.88
CA GLY A 294 -22.71 1.81 -21.06
C GLY A 294 -22.25 0.93 -19.88
N VAL A 295 -23.18 0.73 -18.93
CA VAL A 295 -22.91 0.07 -17.64
C VAL A 295 -22.53 -1.41 -17.80
N THR A 296 -23.00 -2.09 -18.84
CA THR A 296 -22.66 -3.49 -19.11
C THR A 296 -21.17 -3.69 -19.38
N GLU A 297 -20.55 -2.74 -20.09
CA GLU A 297 -19.11 -2.79 -20.40
C GLU A 297 -18.25 -2.55 -19.15
N VAL A 298 -18.77 -1.79 -18.16
CA VAL A 298 -18.11 -1.61 -16.85
C VAL A 298 -17.96 -2.94 -16.12
N ALA A 299 -18.98 -3.81 -16.19
CA ALA A 299 -18.92 -5.13 -15.57
C ALA A 299 -17.80 -6.00 -16.19
N LYS A 300 -17.65 -5.96 -17.53
CA LYS A 300 -16.58 -6.68 -18.23
C LYS A 300 -15.19 -6.17 -17.81
N LEU A 301 -15.02 -4.84 -17.75
CA LEU A 301 -13.78 -4.21 -17.29
C LEU A 301 -13.44 -4.61 -15.85
N ALA A 302 -14.41 -4.52 -14.95
CA ALA A 302 -14.22 -4.83 -13.54
C ALA A 302 -13.83 -6.30 -13.32
N VAL A 303 -14.46 -7.24 -14.02
CA VAL A 303 -14.13 -8.68 -13.90
C VAL A 303 -12.74 -8.95 -14.48
N ALA A 304 -12.41 -8.37 -15.64
CA ALA A 304 -11.08 -8.51 -16.21
C ALA A 304 -9.98 -7.96 -15.27
N GLN A 305 -10.15 -6.76 -14.72
CA GLN A 305 -9.20 -6.17 -13.77
C GLN A 305 -9.06 -7.01 -12.50
N ARG A 306 -10.16 -7.55 -11.95
CA ARG A 306 -10.11 -8.40 -10.77
C ARG A 306 -9.36 -9.70 -10.98
N LEU A 307 -9.43 -10.27 -12.17
CA LEU A 307 -8.70 -11.50 -12.50
C LEU A 307 -7.18 -11.32 -12.34
N PHE A 308 -6.65 -10.15 -12.71
CA PHE A 308 -5.23 -9.85 -12.64
C PHE A 308 -4.80 -9.12 -11.35
N GLN A 309 -5.74 -8.68 -10.51
CA GLN A 309 -5.46 -7.93 -9.28
C GLN A 309 -4.56 -8.70 -8.29
N PHE A 310 -4.67 -10.02 -8.25
CA PHE A 310 -3.81 -10.86 -7.40
C PHE A 310 -2.32 -10.71 -7.74
N LEU A 311 -2.00 -10.53 -9.03
CA LEU A 311 -0.63 -10.30 -9.47
C LEU A 311 -0.10 -8.97 -8.92
N THR A 312 -0.86 -7.88 -9.08
CA THR A 312 -0.46 -6.55 -8.61
C THR A 312 -0.25 -6.53 -7.11
N VAL A 313 -1.15 -7.16 -6.34
CA VAL A 313 -1.01 -7.30 -4.89
C VAL A 313 0.24 -8.11 -4.54
N GLY A 314 0.47 -9.25 -5.20
CA GLY A 314 1.65 -10.08 -4.99
C GLY A 314 2.97 -9.34 -5.25
N ILE A 315 3.06 -8.58 -6.34
CA ILE A 315 4.23 -7.74 -6.66
C ILE A 315 4.45 -6.68 -5.57
N SER A 316 3.38 -6.00 -5.12
CA SER A 316 3.49 -5.01 -4.05
C SER A 316 4.01 -5.60 -2.74
N MET A 317 3.64 -6.85 -2.40
CA MET A 317 4.16 -7.54 -1.23
C MET A 317 5.68 -7.75 -1.28
N LEU A 318 6.23 -7.96 -2.48
CA LEU A 318 7.67 -8.15 -2.68
C LEU A 318 8.43 -6.82 -2.71
N THR A 319 7.85 -5.78 -3.28
CA THR A 319 8.55 -4.51 -3.56
C THR A 319 8.49 -3.52 -2.41
N VAL A 320 7.35 -3.40 -1.69
CA VAL A 320 7.19 -2.44 -0.59
C VAL A 320 8.26 -2.53 0.50
N PRO A 321 8.72 -3.72 0.94
CA PRO A 321 9.80 -3.82 1.92
C PRO A 321 11.15 -3.28 1.43
N LEU A 322 11.37 -3.21 0.12
CA LEU A 322 12.60 -2.67 -0.47
C LEU A 322 12.71 -1.15 -0.32
N TRP A 323 11.58 -0.44 -0.14
CA TRP A 323 11.58 1.01 0.02
C TRP A 323 12.49 1.49 1.14
N GLY A 324 12.34 0.93 2.34
CA GLY A 324 13.20 1.28 3.48
C GLY A 324 14.68 0.93 3.26
N LEU A 325 14.97 -0.11 2.46
CA LEU A 325 16.34 -0.49 2.08
C LEU A 325 16.96 0.54 1.13
N TYR A 326 16.21 1.00 0.12
CA TYR A 326 16.67 2.05 -0.79
C TYR A 326 16.94 3.37 -0.06
N ALA A 327 16.07 3.76 0.88
CA ALA A 327 16.26 4.97 1.67
C ALA A 327 17.49 4.89 2.58
N ASP A 328 17.73 3.76 3.23
CA ASP A 328 18.94 3.52 4.06
C ASP A 328 20.21 3.49 3.20
N ALA A 329 20.19 2.80 2.06
CA ALA A 329 21.34 2.71 1.16
C ALA A 329 21.72 4.07 0.57
N LYS A 330 20.73 4.88 0.15
CA LYS A 330 20.97 6.25 -0.30
C LYS A 330 21.63 7.11 0.77
N ALA A 331 21.10 7.06 1.99
CA ALA A 331 21.64 7.87 3.10
C ALA A 331 23.07 7.50 3.45
N ARG A 332 23.49 6.26 3.17
CA ARG A 332 24.89 5.80 3.35
C ARG A 332 25.78 6.00 2.12
N GLY A 333 25.23 6.44 0.99
CA GLY A 333 25.96 6.57 -0.27
C GLY A 333 26.33 5.23 -0.92
N ASP A 334 25.60 4.14 -0.60
CA ASP A 334 25.87 2.79 -1.10
C ASP A 334 25.24 2.57 -2.49
N THR A 335 25.91 3.10 -3.51
CA THR A 335 25.43 3.10 -4.89
C THR A 335 25.42 1.71 -5.54
N ASN A 336 26.38 0.85 -5.17
CA ASN A 336 26.47 -0.52 -5.67
C ASN A 336 25.25 -1.33 -5.21
N PHE A 337 24.89 -1.22 -3.94
CA PHE A 337 23.70 -1.85 -3.40
C PHE A 337 22.43 -1.32 -4.08
N LEU A 338 22.30 0.00 -4.27
CA LEU A 338 21.15 0.62 -4.96
C LEU A 338 21.00 0.08 -6.38
N SER A 339 22.09 0.08 -7.16
CA SER A 339 22.10 -0.39 -8.55
C SER A 339 21.77 -1.88 -8.67
N MET A 340 22.41 -2.72 -7.84
CA MET A 340 22.20 -4.17 -7.86
C MET A 340 20.77 -4.52 -7.43
N THR A 341 20.29 -3.92 -6.34
CA THR A 341 18.93 -4.18 -5.83
C THR A 341 17.86 -3.70 -6.80
N LEU A 342 18.05 -2.55 -7.48
CA LEU A 342 17.15 -2.06 -8.51
C LEU A 342 17.09 -3.03 -9.70
N LYS A 343 18.23 -3.43 -10.26
CA LYS A 343 18.28 -4.39 -11.37
C LYS A 343 17.59 -5.70 -10.99
N LEU A 344 17.88 -6.22 -9.81
CA LEU A 344 17.32 -7.49 -9.34
C LEU A 344 15.81 -7.38 -9.10
N SER A 345 15.34 -6.28 -8.48
CA SER A 345 13.90 -6.07 -8.27
C SER A 345 13.15 -5.89 -9.59
N MET A 346 13.66 -5.13 -10.55
CA MET A 346 13.02 -4.94 -11.85
C MET A 346 12.97 -6.25 -12.66
N LEU A 347 14.09 -6.97 -12.75
CA LEU A 347 14.15 -8.25 -13.47
C LEU A 347 13.27 -9.31 -12.79
N GLY A 348 13.35 -9.41 -11.46
CA GLY A 348 12.58 -10.39 -10.69
C GLY A 348 11.07 -10.13 -10.78
N THR A 349 10.63 -8.90 -10.51
CA THR A 349 9.20 -8.56 -10.62
C THR A 349 8.69 -8.64 -12.05
N GLY A 350 9.51 -8.21 -13.05
CA GLY A 350 9.16 -8.32 -14.44
C GLY A 350 9.01 -9.76 -14.90
N ALA A 351 9.93 -10.66 -14.53
CA ALA A 351 9.84 -12.08 -14.83
C ALA A 351 8.61 -12.73 -14.18
N ILE A 352 8.41 -12.49 -12.87
CA ILE A 352 7.24 -13.01 -12.14
C ILE A 352 5.95 -12.48 -12.77
N ALA A 353 5.87 -11.18 -13.08
CA ALA A 353 4.70 -10.57 -13.68
C ALA A 353 4.41 -11.15 -15.06
N THR A 354 5.41 -11.30 -15.91
CA THR A 354 5.25 -11.83 -17.28
C THR A 354 4.77 -13.28 -17.25
N VAL A 355 5.42 -14.13 -16.44
CA VAL A 355 5.05 -15.54 -16.34
C VAL A 355 3.65 -15.68 -15.74
N THR A 356 3.36 -14.99 -14.64
CA THR A 356 2.05 -15.10 -13.95
C THR A 356 0.94 -14.50 -14.79
N SER A 357 1.15 -13.31 -15.38
CA SER A 357 0.15 -12.67 -16.26
C SER A 357 -0.12 -13.52 -17.51
N GLY A 358 0.93 -14.05 -18.14
CA GLY A 358 0.79 -14.97 -19.28
C GLY A 358 0.03 -16.25 -18.92
N SER A 359 0.30 -16.82 -17.75
CA SER A 359 -0.41 -18.01 -17.26
C SER A 359 -1.89 -17.71 -16.98
N ILE A 360 -2.20 -16.57 -16.33
CA ILE A 360 -3.57 -16.14 -16.07
C ILE A 360 -4.29 -15.88 -17.41
N PHE A 361 -3.62 -15.23 -18.37
CA PHE A 361 -4.20 -14.97 -19.70
C PHE A 361 -4.49 -16.28 -20.44
N ALA A 362 -3.55 -17.21 -20.47
CA ALA A 362 -3.74 -18.52 -21.11
C ALA A 362 -4.86 -19.34 -20.46
N ALA A 363 -5.00 -19.28 -19.15
CA ALA A 363 -6.04 -19.96 -18.39
C ALA A 363 -7.35 -19.16 -18.27
N SER A 364 -7.42 -17.94 -18.82
CA SER A 364 -8.52 -16.99 -18.58
C SER A 364 -9.89 -17.52 -18.93
N SER A 365 -10.05 -18.21 -20.07
CA SER A 365 -11.33 -18.80 -20.49
C SER A 365 -11.82 -19.84 -19.48
N TRP A 366 -10.94 -20.70 -18.98
CA TRP A 366 -11.28 -21.71 -17.99
C TRP A 366 -11.58 -21.06 -16.61
N LEU A 367 -10.77 -20.10 -16.19
CA LEU A 367 -10.98 -19.38 -14.93
C LEU A 367 -12.31 -18.63 -14.94
N LEU A 368 -12.63 -17.92 -16.02
CA LEU A 368 -13.85 -17.14 -16.13
C LEU A 368 -15.09 -18.04 -16.22
N SER A 369 -15.02 -19.17 -16.95
CA SER A 369 -16.13 -20.13 -17.00
C SER A 369 -16.47 -20.73 -15.63
N LYS A 370 -15.46 -20.96 -14.78
CA LYS A 370 -15.65 -21.47 -13.41
C LYS A 370 -16.09 -20.39 -12.42
N TRP A 371 -15.63 -19.15 -12.61
CA TRP A 371 -15.86 -18.06 -11.64
C TRP A 371 -17.14 -17.27 -11.93
N VAL A 372 -17.36 -16.88 -13.18
CA VAL A 372 -18.49 -16.03 -13.60
C VAL A 372 -19.54 -16.83 -14.37
N GLY A 373 -19.21 -18.05 -14.80
CA GLY A 373 -20.06 -18.86 -15.67
C GLY A 373 -20.19 -18.25 -17.08
N ASN A 374 -21.24 -18.64 -17.78
CA ASN A 374 -21.50 -18.15 -19.15
C ASN A 374 -22.30 -16.84 -19.20
N HIS A 375 -22.47 -16.16 -18.06
CA HIS A 375 -23.33 -14.97 -17.97
C HIS A 375 -22.65 -13.69 -18.51
N LEU A 376 -21.32 -13.69 -18.65
CA LEU A 376 -20.56 -12.52 -19.10
C LEU A 376 -19.45 -12.93 -20.06
N SER A 377 -19.59 -12.60 -21.35
CA SER A 377 -18.53 -12.80 -22.34
C SER A 377 -17.55 -11.63 -22.29
N ILE A 378 -16.30 -11.89 -21.90
CA ILE A 378 -15.24 -10.88 -21.84
C ILE A 378 -14.40 -10.97 -23.11
N PRO A 379 -14.25 -9.87 -23.88
CA PRO A 379 -13.43 -9.86 -25.09
C PRO A 379 -11.97 -10.23 -24.80
N VAL A 380 -11.37 -11.07 -25.63
CA VAL A 380 -9.95 -11.46 -25.52
C VAL A 380 -9.04 -10.24 -25.61
N ALA A 381 -9.40 -9.24 -26.43
CA ALA A 381 -8.67 -7.98 -26.53
C ALA A 381 -8.57 -7.23 -25.18
N LEU A 382 -9.65 -7.24 -24.37
CA LEU A 382 -9.65 -6.65 -23.04
C LEU A 382 -8.75 -7.45 -22.08
N LEU A 383 -8.83 -8.78 -22.10
CA LEU A 383 -7.97 -9.63 -21.27
C LEU A 383 -6.50 -9.46 -21.60
N CYS A 384 -6.17 -9.34 -22.91
CA CYS A 384 -4.82 -9.06 -23.37
C CYS A 384 -4.34 -7.68 -22.88
N ALA A 385 -5.16 -6.64 -23.00
CA ALA A 385 -4.84 -5.30 -22.53
C ALA A 385 -4.55 -5.28 -21.01
N VAL A 386 -5.39 -5.95 -20.20
CA VAL A 386 -5.20 -6.02 -18.74
C VAL A 386 -3.98 -6.86 -18.38
N ALA A 387 -3.70 -7.94 -19.13
CA ALA A 387 -2.49 -8.75 -18.95
C ALA A 387 -1.21 -7.95 -19.17
N VAL A 388 -1.15 -7.18 -20.27
CA VAL A 388 -0.02 -6.30 -20.57
C VAL A 388 0.10 -5.18 -19.53
N MET A 389 -1.02 -4.55 -19.16
CA MET A 389 -1.05 -3.52 -18.13
C MET A 389 -0.47 -4.03 -16.79
N SER A 390 -0.82 -5.25 -16.38
CA SER A 390 -0.30 -5.85 -15.15
C SER A 390 1.22 -6.03 -15.16
N VAL A 391 1.82 -6.31 -16.32
CA VAL A 391 3.27 -6.39 -16.47
C VAL A 391 3.90 -5.00 -16.40
N VAL A 392 3.31 -4.01 -17.09
CA VAL A 392 3.77 -2.62 -17.06
C VAL A 392 3.69 -2.06 -15.65
N ASP A 393 2.59 -2.31 -14.93
CA ASP A 393 2.42 -1.93 -13.52
C ASP A 393 3.47 -2.55 -12.61
N ALA A 394 3.87 -3.79 -12.85
CA ALA A 394 4.89 -4.46 -12.05
C ALA A 394 6.26 -3.76 -12.16
N PHE A 395 6.66 -3.40 -13.38
CA PHE A 395 7.87 -2.60 -13.62
C PHE A 395 7.74 -1.20 -13.01
N GLY A 396 6.62 -0.51 -13.26
CA GLY A 396 6.34 0.82 -12.71
C GLY A 396 6.35 0.82 -11.18
N ASN A 397 5.80 -0.21 -10.54
CA ASN A 397 5.81 -0.37 -9.08
C ASN A 397 7.23 -0.54 -8.54
N ALA A 398 8.05 -1.45 -9.12
CA ALA A 398 9.43 -1.67 -8.67
C ALA A 398 10.27 -0.39 -8.82
N PHE A 399 10.14 0.31 -9.93
CA PHE A 399 10.85 1.57 -10.18
C PHE A 399 10.33 2.71 -9.31
N GLY A 400 9.02 2.82 -9.11
CA GLY A 400 8.39 3.80 -8.23
C GLY A 400 8.83 3.64 -6.76
N ILE A 401 8.93 2.41 -6.26
CA ILE A 401 9.46 2.12 -4.92
C ILE A 401 10.93 2.54 -4.79
N PHE A 402 11.74 2.33 -5.82
CA PHE A 402 13.11 2.84 -5.85
C PHE A 402 13.13 4.38 -5.78
N LEU A 403 12.38 5.07 -6.63
CA LEU A 403 12.29 6.54 -6.63
C LEU A 403 11.80 7.10 -5.30
N ASN A 404 10.82 6.45 -4.70
CA ASN A 404 10.33 6.79 -3.36
C ASN A 404 11.44 6.66 -2.31
N GLY A 405 12.22 5.59 -2.35
CA GLY A 405 13.34 5.35 -1.44
C GLY A 405 14.47 6.35 -1.61
N VAL A 406 14.86 6.62 -2.85
CA VAL A 406 15.90 7.64 -3.13
C VAL A 406 15.38 9.08 -3.03
N GLY A 407 14.06 9.29 -2.82
CA GLY A 407 13.46 10.61 -2.60
C GLY A 407 13.39 11.49 -3.84
N GLU A 408 13.41 10.90 -5.05
CA GLU A 408 13.22 11.62 -6.32
C GLU A 408 11.74 11.85 -6.63
N LEU A 409 11.01 12.40 -5.65
CA LEU A 409 9.55 12.52 -5.68
C LEU A 409 9.05 13.58 -6.66
N LYS A 410 9.80 14.68 -6.84
CA LYS A 410 9.38 15.76 -7.75
C LYS A 410 9.37 15.27 -9.20
N SER A 411 10.42 14.55 -9.59
CA SER A 411 10.54 13.95 -10.92
C SER A 411 9.42 12.94 -11.17
N GLN A 412 9.14 12.11 -10.16
CA GLN A 412 8.06 11.12 -10.20
C GLN A 412 6.69 11.79 -10.30
N LEU A 413 6.43 12.86 -9.54
CA LEU A 413 5.16 13.59 -9.58
C LEU A 413 4.90 14.20 -10.98
N VAL A 414 5.93 14.79 -11.60
CA VAL A 414 5.80 15.33 -12.96
C VAL A 414 5.45 14.21 -13.94
N ALA A 415 6.13 13.05 -13.87
CA ALA A 415 5.83 11.93 -14.74
C ALA A 415 4.40 11.41 -14.54
N VAL A 416 3.95 11.26 -13.29
CA VAL A 416 2.57 10.82 -12.98
C VAL A 416 1.54 11.83 -13.47
N CYS A 417 1.78 13.14 -13.34
CA CYS A 417 0.88 14.15 -13.87
C CYS A 417 0.79 14.08 -15.40
N VAL A 418 1.91 13.92 -16.09
CA VAL A 418 1.95 13.74 -17.56
C VAL A 418 1.24 12.46 -17.97
N SER A 419 1.50 11.36 -17.27
CA SER A 419 0.84 10.06 -17.50
C SER A 419 -0.68 10.18 -17.34
N CYS A 420 -1.12 10.81 -16.26
CA CYS A 420 -2.55 11.03 -15.99
C CYS A 420 -3.23 11.85 -17.10
N ALA A 421 -2.65 12.98 -17.48
CA ALA A 421 -3.19 13.83 -18.54
C ALA A 421 -3.25 13.09 -19.90
N LEU A 422 -2.17 12.38 -20.23
CA LEU A 422 -2.10 11.60 -21.47
C LEU A 422 -3.10 10.43 -21.45
N ALA A 423 -3.18 9.68 -20.34
CA ALA A 423 -4.10 8.58 -20.20
C ALA A 423 -5.56 9.03 -20.35
N LEU A 424 -5.96 10.11 -19.66
CA LEU A 424 -7.32 10.64 -19.75
C LEU A 424 -7.65 11.11 -21.18
N SER A 425 -6.74 11.84 -21.83
CA SER A 425 -6.92 12.30 -23.20
C SER A 425 -7.06 11.14 -24.19
N LEU A 426 -6.18 10.15 -24.10
CA LEU A 426 -6.23 8.94 -24.93
C LEU A 426 -7.49 8.12 -24.68
N LYS A 427 -7.94 7.97 -23.42
CA LYS A 427 -9.16 7.25 -23.06
C LYS A 427 -10.37 7.86 -23.76
N PHE A 428 -10.56 9.17 -23.63
CA PHE A 428 -11.67 9.84 -24.30
C PHE A 428 -11.58 9.72 -25.83
N TRP A 429 -10.41 9.90 -26.41
CA TRP A 429 -10.23 9.84 -27.86
C TRP A 429 -10.38 8.42 -28.41
N LEU A 430 -9.64 7.42 -27.89
CA LEU A 430 -9.65 6.05 -28.43
C LEU A 430 -10.97 5.34 -28.17
N VAL A 431 -11.55 5.50 -26.98
CA VAL A 431 -12.84 4.86 -26.68
C VAL A 431 -13.99 5.44 -27.50
N SER A 432 -14.00 6.76 -27.74
CA SER A 432 -15.01 7.39 -28.60
C SER A 432 -14.84 7.02 -30.07
N THR A 433 -13.60 6.70 -30.49
CA THR A 433 -13.33 6.36 -31.90
C THR A 433 -13.58 4.88 -32.20
N PHE A 434 -13.12 3.98 -31.32
CA PHE A 434 -13.17 2.54 -31.58
C PHE A 434 -14.35 1.82 -30.91
N HIS A 435 -15.01 2.45 -29.94
CA HIS A 435 -16.19 1.94 -29.21
C HIS A 435 -15.94 0.57 -28.55
N GLU A 436 -14.71 0.29 -28.15
CA GLU A 436 -14.31 -0.94 -27.44
C GLU A 436 -13.72 -0.64 -26.06
N VAL A 437 -14.11 -1.43 -25.05
CA VAL A 437 -13.66 -1.26 -23.65
C VAL A 437 -12.15 -1.50 -23.47
N ALA A 438 -11.53 -2.31 -24.32
CA ALA A 438 -10.09 -2.59 -24.27
C ALA A 438 -9.23 -1.33 -24.40
N TRP A 439 -9.71 -0.32 -25.14
CA TRP A 439 -8.98 0.93 -25.36
C TRP A 439 -8.85 1.79 -24.10
N VAL A 440 -9.71 1.63 -23.12
CA VAL A 440 -9.53 2.29 -21.80
C VAL A 440 -8.23 1.83 -21.17
N VAL A 441 -7.97 0.52 -21.18
CA VAL A 441 -6.78 -0.09 -20.60
C VAL A 441 -5.54 0.20 -21.47
N TRP A 442 -5.64 0.04 -22.80
CA TRP A 442 -4.54 0.38 -23.71
C TRP A 442 -4.11 1.85 -23.61
N SER A 443 -5.05 2.77 -23.41
CA SER A 443 -4.72 4.19 -23.17
C SER A 443 -3.81 4.36 -21.96
N THR A 444 -4.08 3.65 -20.87
CA THR A 444 -3.25 3.69 -19.66
C THR A 444 -1.88 3.04 -19.93
N VAL A 445 -1.83 1.90 -20.63
CA VAL A 445 -0.57 1.25 -21.01
C VAL A 445 0.31 2.21 -21.84
N ILE A 446 -0.25 2.84 -22.86
CA ILE A 446 0.48 3.77 -23.73
C ILE A 446 0.97 4.97 -22.92
N ALA A 447 0.10 5.56 -22.08
CA ALA A 447 0.46 6.69 -21.24
C ALA A 447 1.58 6.35 -20.26
N SER A 448 1.53 5.20 -19.60
CA SER A 448 2.55 4.74 -18.67
C SER A 448 3.88 4.47 -19.41
N LEU A 449 3.86 3.79 -20.56
CA LEU A 449 5.07 3.55 -21.36
C LEU A 449 5.72 4.85 -21.83
N VAL A 450 4.93 5.82 -22.27
CA VAL A 450 5.45 7.12 -22.74
C VAL A 450 5.96 7.97 -21.59
N SER A 451 5.22 8.08 -20.49
CA SER A 451 5.59 8.99 -19.40
C SER A 451 6.54 8.36 -18.40
N ASP A 452 6.27 7.13 -17.95
CA ASP A 452 7.06 6.51 -16.88
C ASP A 452 8.43 6.04 -17.38
N TYR A 453 8.54 5.65 -18.65
CA TYR A 453 9.82 5.19 -19.22
C TYR A 453 10.51 6.27 -20.04
N CYS A 454 9.81 6.97 -20.95
CA CYS A 454 10.45 7.98 -21.80
C CYS A 454 10.78 9.25 -21.03
N VAL A 455 9.88 9.77 -20.18
CA VAL A 455 10.13 10.96 -19.38
C VAL A 455 11.24 10.72 -18.38
N TYR A 456 11.28 9.54 -17.72
CA TYR A 456 12.37 9.21 -16.82
C TYR A 456 13.71 9.06 -17.54
N LEU A 457 13.75 8.35 -18.65
CA LEU A 457 14.99 8.14 -19.39
C LEU A 457 15.51 9.42 -20.05
N PHE A 458 14.64 10.31 -20.54
CA PHE A 458 15.05 11.52 -21.24
C PHE A 458 15.30 12.71 -20.29
N LEU A 459 14.33 13.03 -19.40
CA LEU A 459 14.39 14.24 -18.60
C LEU A 459 15.19 14.06 -17.31
N PHE A 460 15.14 12.86 -16.72
CA PHE A 460 15.69 12.65 -15.39
C PHE A 460 16.86 11.67 -15.33
N ARG A 461 17.31 11.13 -16.50
CA ARG A 461 18.44 10.21 -16.59
C ARG A 461 19.65 10.69 -15.77
N LYS A 462 20.08 11.95 -15.95
CA LYS A 462 21.23 12.50 -15.24
C LYS A 462 21.03 12.53 -13.72
N ARG A 463 19.83 12.82 -13.21
CA ARG A 463 19.54 12.85 -11.77
C ARG A 463 19.43 11.45 -11.18
N ILE A 464 18.73 10.55 -11.87
CA ILE A 464 18.53 9.17 -11.41
C ILE A 464 19.85 8.41 -11.43
N PHE A 465 20.63 8.53 -12.52
CA PHE A 465 21.91 7.87 -12.64
C PHE A 465 23.02 8.56 -11.85
N ALA A 466 22.91 9.85 -11.49
CA ALA A 466 23.83 10.48 -10.53
C ALA A 466 23.77 9.80 -9.16
N HIS A 467 22.63 9.26 -8.76
CA HIS A 467 22.52 8.44 -7.54
C HIS A 467 23.14 7.05 -7.69
N LEU A 468 23.38 6.59 -8.92
CA LEU A 468 23.93 5.27 -9.24
C LEU A 468 25.40 5.33 -9.73
N SER A 469 25.89 6.50 -10.19
CA SER A 469 27.19 6.64 -10.88
C SER A 469 28.23 7.51 -10.17
N VAL A 470 27.98 8.02 -8.96
CA VAL A 470 28.87 9.00 -8.28
C VAL A 470 30.22 8.41 -7.87
N PHE A 471 30.53 7.13 -8.08
CA PHE A 471 31.76 6.50 -7.58
C PHE A 471 32.58 5.67 -8.57
N ASP A 472 32.26 5.68 -9.87
CA ASP A 472 33.21 5.07 -10.85
C ASP A 472 34.50 5.89 -10.98
N ASP A 473 34.49 7.17 -10.52
CA ASP A 473 35.62 8.10 -10.68
C ASP A 473 36.58 8.20 -9.48
N LYS A 474 36.21 7.57 -8.33
CA LYS A 474 37.13 7.57 -7.17
C LYS A 474 38.02 6.33 -7.03
N GLY A 475 37.82 5.32 -7.88
CA GLY A 475 38.67 4.13 -7.97
C GLY A 475 39.88 4.29 -8.90
N ALA A 476 39.89 5.30 -9.76
CA ALA A 476 40.94 5.49 -10.78
C ALA A 476 42.07 6.47 -10.37
N THR A 477 41.98 7.11 -9.19
CA THR A 477 43.01 8.07 -8.75
C THR A 477 43.77 7.63 -7.49
N SER A 478 43.72 6.31 -7.15
CA SER A 478 44.60 5.71 -6.12
C SER A 478 45.16 4.38 -6.60
N ALA A 479 45.88 4.42 -7.70
CA ALA A 479 46.83 3.39 -8.12
C ALA A 479 48.17 4.04 -8.42
#